data_753b19d7a970369b2a962af283be2a1f
#
_entry.id   753b19d7a970369b2a962af283be2a1f
#
_cell.length_a   1.000
_cell.length_b   1.000
_cell.length_c   1.000
_cell.angle_alpha   90.00
_cell.angle_beta   90.00
_cell.angle_gamma   90.00
#
_symmetry.space_group_name_H-M   'P 1'
#
loop_
_entity.id
_entity.type
_entity.pdbx_description
1 polymer ?
#
loop_
_entity_poly.entity_id
_entity_poly.type
_entity_poly.pdbx_seq_one_letter_code
_entity_poly.pdbx_strand_id
1 'polypeptide(L)'
;MKLVKMSMALLLAAISFSGIQAQTADEIVNKYIDALGGKEKLQEVKTVYMENTSQAMGNEGPSTINLVTGVGFKIVSDFNGQSVIIAVTNKGGWQVNPFQGASAPTAMPEEMLKQSKGRLDPFGALNNYAAKGNKVELQGKDGNTFKLKVTNADSIETTIYVDATTYYITKVVSTAQMMGQTMEVTTTFSNYKKVDPAGVFFPYSYEISYGGQFSITTTVNKIEVNKTIDPTIFDMPKS
;
A
#
# COMPACT_ATOMS: atom_id res chain seq x y z
N MET A 1 -31.17 -18.31 76.12
CA MET A 1 -30.40 -18.69 74.91
C MET A 1 -30.96 -17.91 73.73
N LYS A 2 -30.29 -16.85 73.30
CA LYS A 2 -30.74 -16.02 72.18
C LYS A 2 -29.89 -16.40 70.96
N LEU A 3 -30.59 -16.98 69.93
CA LEU A 3 -30.00 -17.24 68.66
C LEU A 3 -29.85 -15.89 67.92
N VAL A 4 -28.61 -15.53 67.63
CA VAL A 4 -28.27 -14.43 66.72
C VAL A 4 -28.30 -14.97 65.31
N LYS A 5 -29.28 -14.51 64.53
CA LYS A 5 -29.33 -14.76 63.09
C LYS A 5 -28.39 -13.76 62.41
N MET A 6 -27.28 -14.26 61.96
CA MET A 6 -26.31 -13.49 61.13
C MET A 6 -26.75 -13.61 59.68
N SER A 7 -27.39 -12.57 59.19
CA SER A 7 -27.75 -12.45 57.77
C SER A 7 -26.49 -12.00 56.99
N MET A 8 -25.91 -12.94 56.24
CA MET A 8 -24.82 -12.70 55.35
C MET A 8 -25.38 -12.12 54.05
N ALA A 9 -25.30 -10.77 53.92
CA ALA A 9 -25.62 -10.10 52.69
C ALA A 9 -24.50 -10.39 51.68
N LEU A 10 -24.79 -11.26 50.69
CA LEU A 10 -23.93 -11.43 49.50
C LEU A 10 -24.04 -10.17 48.63
N LEU A 11 -23.02 -9.32 48.70
CA LEU A 11 -22.84 -8.23 47.76
C LEU A 11 -22.34 -8.85 46.45
N LEU A 12 -23.24 -9.11 45.48
CA LEU A 12 -22.87 -9.39 44.09
C LEU A 12 -22.37 -8.08 43.51
N ALA A 13 -21.04 -7.90 43.49
CA ALA A 13 -20.40 -6.90 42.67
C ALA A 13 -20.55 -7.36 41.20
N ALA A 14 -21.57 -6.84 40.51
CA ALA A 14 -21.67 -6.90 39.09
C ALA A 14 -20.52 -6.09 38.51
N ILE A 15 -19.40 -6.75 38.25
CA ILE A 15 -18.33 -6.20 37.42
C ILE A 15 -18.93 -6.09 36.03
N SER A 16 -19.42 -4.91 35.70
CA SER A 16 -19.74 -4.52 34.32
C SER A 16 -18.41 -4.52 33.57
N PHE A 17 -18.03 -5.65 32.98
CA PHE A 17 -17.09 -5.67 31.88
C PHE A 17 -17.75 -4.84 30.77
N SER A 18 -17.50 -3.53 30.78
CA SER A 18 -17.60 -2.74 29.57
C SER A 18 -16.63 -3.37 28.61
N GLY A 19 -17.10 -4.33 27.81
CA GLY A 19 -16.32 -4.92 26.75
C GLY A 19 -15.85 -3.77 25.87
N ILE A 20 -14.59 -3.38 26.03
CA ILE A 20 -13.91 -2.62 25.00
C ILE A 20 -13.97 -3.55 23.79
N GLN A 21 -14.95 -3.31 22.92
CA GLN A 21 -15.11 -4.07 21.70
C GLN A 21 -13.84 -3.80 20.90
N ALA A 22 -12.91 -4.75 20.91
CA ALA A 22 -11.68 -4.64 20.15
C ALA A 22 -12.08 -4.45 18.69
N GLN A 23 -11.59 -3.38 18.07
CA GLN A 23 -11.85 -3.12 16.66
C GLN A 23 -11.45 -4.34 15.83
N THR A 24 -12.30 -4.73 14.90
CA THR A 24 -12.03 -5.82 13.96
C THR A 24 -11.17 -5.33 12.80
N ALA A 25 -10.55 -6.26 12.08
CA ALA A 25 -9.80 -5.92 10.86
C ALA A 25 -10.71 -5.19 9.85
N ASP A 26 -11.94 -5.66 9.68
CA ASP A 26 -12.94 -5.07 8.77
C ASP A 26 -13.30 -3.64 9.13
N GLU A 27 -13.50 -3.35 10.42
CA GLU A 27 -13.79 -1.98 10.88
C GLU A 27 -12.63 -1.03 10.59
N ILE A 28 -11.38 -1.48 10.78
CA ILE A 28 -10.20 -0.67 10.49
C ILE A 28 -10.08 -0.44 8.99
N VAL A 29 -10.30 -1.48 8.17
CA VAL A 29 -10.29 -1.35 6.70
C VAL A 29 -11.38 -0.42 6.21
N ASN A 30 -12.61 -0.53 6.73
CA ASN A 30 -13.69 0.37 6.34
C ASN A 30 -13.37 1.82 6.68
N LYS A 31 -12.83 2.11 7.88
CA LYS A 31 -12.40 3.46 8.25
C LYS A 31 -11.25 3.99 7.39
N TYR A 32 -10.32 3.12 6.98
CA TYR A 32 -9.28 3.48 6.01
C TYR A 32 -9.90 3.89 4.67
N ILE A 33 -10.85 3.11 4.14
CA ILE A 33 -11.57 3.43 2.90
C ILE A 33 -12.31 4.77 3.02
N ASP A 34 -13.00 4.99 4.14
CA ASP A 34 -13.70 6.24 4.42
C ASP A 34 -12.73 7.43 4.49
N ALA A 35 -11.58 7.27 5.15
CA ALA A 35 -10.53 8.29 5.25
C ALA A 35 -9.96 8.67 3.87
N LEU A 36 -9.91 7.72 2.93
CA LEU A 36 -9.47 8.00 1.55
C LEU A 36 -10.52 8.70 0.68
N GLY A 37 -11.74 8.88 1.16
CA GLY A 37 -12.82 9.57 0.45
C GLY A 37 -14.09 8.75 0.28
N GLY A 38 -14.10 7.49 0.72
CA GLY A 38 -15.23 6.57 0.70
C GLY A 38 -15.27 5.70 -0.55
N LYS A 39 -15.86 4.53 -0.37
CA LYS A 39 -15.88 3.43 -1.37
C LYS A 39 -16.34 3.88 -2.76
N GLU A 40 -17.38 4.69 -2.84
CA GLU A 40 -17.96 5.14 -4.10
C GLU A 40 -16.93 5.93 -4.91
N LYS A 41 -16.30 6.95 -4.30
CA LYS A 41 -15.29 7.77 -4.99
C LYS A 41 -14.05 6.97 -5.39
N LEU A 42 -13.62 6.04 -4.53
CA LEU A 42 -12.49 5.17 -4.88
C LEU A 42 -12.80 4.30 -6.10
N GLN A 43 -14.02 3.82 -6.26
CA GLN A 43 -14.47 3.04 -7.42
C GLN A 43 -14.57 3.86 -8.71
N GLU A 44 -14.75 5.17 -8.62
CA GLU A 44 -14.77 6.09 -9.77
C GLU A 44 -13.37 6.40 -10.30
N VAL A 45 -12.30 6.09 -9.57
CA VAL A 45 -10.92 6.27 -10.01
C VAL A 45 -10.55 5.18 -11.02
N LYS A 46 -10.50 5.56 -12.30
CA LYS A 46 -10.16 4.65 -13.41
C LYS A 46 -8.69 4.77 -13.80
N THR A 47 -8.13 5.96 -13.70
CA THR A 47 -6.73 6.21 -14.01
C THR A 47 -6.10 7.13 -13.00
N VAL A 48 -4.79 6.97 -12.79
CA VAL A 48 -3.97 7.89 -11.97
C VAL A 48 -2.70 8.19 -12.74
N TYR A 49 -2.40 9.47 -12.91
CA TYR A 49 -1.14 9.99 -13.41
C TYR A 49 -0.46 10.76 -12.28
N MET A 50 0.84 10.52 -12.07
CA MET A 50 1.62 11.26 -11.08
C MET A 50 2.93 11.76 -11.69
N GLU A 51 3.30 12.98 -11.32
CA GLU A 51 4.64 13.55 -11.51
C GLU A 51 5.31 13.65 -10.14
N ASN A 52 6.51 13.14 -10.04
CA ASN A 52 7.23 13.06 -8.77
C ASN A 52 8.68 13.51 -8.94
N THR A 53 9.29 13.89 -7.83
CA THR A 53 10.74 13.97 -7.67
C THR A 53 11.17 12.80 -6.78
N SER A 54 12.07 11.96 -7.27
CA SER A 54 12.60 10.81 -6.56
C SER A 54 14.10 10.98 -6.29
N GLN A 55 14.52 10.62 -5.08
CA GLN A 55 15.93 10.65 -4.67
C GLN A 55 16.36 9.24 -4.26
N ALA A 56 17.47 8.78 -4.83
CA ALA A 56 18.07 7.49 -4.54
C ALA A 56 19.60 7.59 -4.56
N MET A 57 20.29 7.08 -3.55
CA MET A 57 21.76 7.00 -3.47
C MET A 57 22.46 8.35 -3.77
N GLY A 58 21.89 9.46 -3.29
CA GLY A 58 22.41 10.81 -3.52
C GLY A 58 22.09 11.43 -4.88
N ASN A 59 21.40 10.73 -5.77
CA ASN A 59 20.94 11.24 -7.05
C ASN A 59 19.46 11.59 -6.96
N GLU A 60 19.08 12.71 -7.54
CA GLU A 60 17.70 13.16 -7.64
C GLU A 60 17.28 13.24 -9.11
N GLY A 61 16.04 12.88 -9.38
CA GLY A 61 15.50 12.98 -10.73
C GLY A 61 13.98 12.90 -10.76
N PRO A 62 13.38 13.28 -11.91
CA PRO A 62 11.95 13.18 -12.09
C PRO A 62 11.52 11.73 -12.23
N SER A 63 10.30 11.44 -11.75
CA SER A 63 9.63 10.19 -12.08
C SER A 63 8.16 10.43 -12.42
N THR A 64 7.63 9.57 -13.29
CA THR A 64 6.22 9.60 -13.67
C THR A 64 5.58 8.26 -13.43
N ILE A 65 4.34 8.27 -12.94
CA ILE A 65 3.52 7.07 -12.80
C ILE A 65 2.29 7.22 -13.68
N ASN A 66 2.03 6.21 -14.47
CA ASN A 66 0.78 6.01 -15.19
C ASN A 66 0.13 4.73 -14.70
N LEU A 67 -1.13 4.81 -14.29
CA LEU A 67 -1.91 3.68 -13.83
C LEU A 67 -3.29 3.70 -14.47
N VAL A 68 -3.70 2.57 -15.01
CA VAL A 68 -5.09 2.28 -15.39
C VAL A 68 -5.56 1.14 -14.49
N THR A 69 -6.53 1.42 -13.64
CA THR A 69 -6.98 0.51 -12.57
C THR A 69 -7.33 -0.86 -13.12
N GLY A 70 -6.69 -1.90 -12.60
CA GLY A 70 -6.88 -3.29 -13.02
C GLY A 70 -6.30 -3.66 -14.39
N VAL A 71 -5.72 -2.70 -15.13
CA VAL A 71 -5.20 -2.93 -16.49
C VAL A 71 -3.67 -2.87 -16.53
N GLY A 72 -3.10 -1.76 -16.07
CA GLY A 72 -1.66 -1.56 -16.18
C GLY A 72 -1.13 -0.46 -15.27
N PHE A 73 0.12 -0.62 -14.87
CA PHE A 73 0.92 0.32 -14.12
C PHE A 73 2.27 0.49 -14.81
N LYS A 74 2.73 1.73 -14.96
CA LYS A 74 4.08 2.03 -15.45
C LYS A 74 4.68 3.17 -14.65
N ILE A 75 5.89 2.96 -14.17
CA ILE A 75 6.73 4.01 -13.61
C ILE A 75 7.97 4.19 -14.49
N VAL A 76 8.33 5.43 -14.72
CA VAL A 76 9.59 5.83 -15.35
C VAL A 76 10.29 6.76 -14.37
N SER A 77 11.52 6.45 -13.99
CA SER A 77 12.34 7.27 -13.08
C SER A 77 13.66 7.54 -13.74
N ASP A 78 14.04 8.80 -13.87
CA ASP A 78 15.29 9.22 -14.48
C ASP A 78 16.30 9.63 -13.40
N PHE A 79 17.47 9.00 -13.43
CA PHE A 79 18.60 9.33 -12.56
C PHE A 79 19.84 9.53 -13.41
N ASN A 80 20.40 10.75 -13.41
CA ASN A 80 21.60 11.11 -14.17
C ASN A 80 21.55 10.74 -15.67
N GLY A 81 20.37 10.91 -16.29
CA GLY A 81 20.17 10.60 -17.71
C GLY A 81 19.96 9.09 -18.01
N GLN A 82 19.83 8.28 -16.99
CA GLN A 82 19.50 6.86 -17.13
C GLN A 82 18.08 6.60 -16.61
N SER A 83 17.23 6.02 -17.44
CA SER A 83 15.84 5.72 -17.08
C SER A 83 15.70 4.30 -16.53
N VAL A 84 15.13 4.19 -15.33
CA VAL A 84 14.60 2.92 -14.79
C VAL A 84 13.13 2.87 -15.12
N ILE A 85 12.68 1.81 -15.76
CA ILE A 85 11.30 1.62 -16.18
C ILE A 85 10.77 0.30 -15.60
N ILE A 86 9.61 0.35 -15.01
CA ILE A 86 8.85 -0.83 -14.58
C ILE A 86 7.45 -0.71 -15.15
N ALA A 87 7.01 -1.70 -15.90
CA ALA A 87 5.64 -1.79 -16.40
C ALA A 87 5.04 -3.16 -16.02
N VAL A 88 3.81 -3.13 -15.52
CA VAL A 88 3.08 -4.32 -15.05
C VAL A 88 1.66 -4.26 -15.61
N THR A 89 1.18 -5.39 -16.10
CA THR A 89 -0.21 -5.61 -16.48
C THR A 89 -0.74 -6.87 -15.79
N ASN A 90 -2.02 -7.17 -15.95
CA ASN A 90 -2.59 -8.43 -15.48
C ASN A 90 -2.07 -9.66 -16.28
N LYS A 91 -1.45 -9.46 -17.45
CA LYS A 91 -0.93 -10.50 -18.34
C LYS A 91 0.57 -10.71 -18.27
N GLY A 92 1.32 -9.73 -17.76
CA GLY A 92 2.78 -9.77 -17.72
C GLY A 92 3.38 -8.46 -17.25
N GLY A 93 4.71 -8.41 -17.24
CA GLY A 93 5.44 -7.20 -16.89
C GLY A 93 6.80 -7.17 -17.59
N TRP A 94 7.37 -6.00 -17.69
CA TRP A 94 8.71 -5.78 -18.21
C TRP A 94 9.39 -4.64 -17.49
N GLN A 95 10.71 -4.60 -17.61
CA GLN A 95 11.52 -3.58 -16.97
C GLN A 95 12.73 -3.20 -17.79
N VAL A 96 13.23 -1.99 -17.56
CA VAL A 96 14.56 -1.52 -17.95
C VAL A 96 15.26 -1.08 -16.67
N ASN A 97 16.45 -1.58 -16.39
CA ASN A 97 17.25 -1.16 -15.25
C ASN A 97 18.74 -1.14 -15.61
N PRO A 98 19.25 -0.01 -16.11
CA PRO A 98 20.65 0.12 -16.50
C PRO A 98 21.61 -0.11 -15.33
N PHE A 99 21.21 0.22 -14.10
CA PHE A 99 22.02 0.02 -12.89
C PHE A 99 22.19 -1.46 -12.52
N GLN A 100 21.38 -2.35 -13.11
CA GLN A 100 21.49 -3.80 -12.99
C GLN A 100 21.93 -4.48 -14.29
N GLY A 101 22.47 -3.69 -15.24
CA GLY A 101 22.98 -4.20 -16.53
C GLY A 101 21.89 -4.47 -17.58
N ALA A 102 20.63 -4.15 -17.32
CA ALA A 102 19.51 -4.34 -18.25
C ALA A 102 19.13 -2.99 -18.90
N SER A 103 19.88 -2.56 -19.92
CA SER A 103 19.62 -1.30 -20.66
C SER A 103 18.55 -1.44 -21.75
N ALA A 104 18.12 -2.65 -22.07
CA ALA A 104 17.00 -2.93 -22.98
C ALA A 104 15.79 -3.48 -22.20
N PRO A 105 14.56 -3.37 -22.74
CA PRO A 105 13.39 -3.97 -22.13
C PRO A 105 13.54 -5.48 -21.95
N THR A 106 13.34 -5.97 -20.74
CA THR A 106 13.39 -7.38 -20.38
C THR A 106 12.10 -7.82 -19.71
N ALA A 107 11.62 -9.02 -20.03
CA ALA A 107 10.45 -9.58 -19.37
C ALA A 107 10.70 -9.75 -17.88
N MET A 108 9.70 -9.41 -17.07
CA MET A 108 9.76 -9.57 -15.62
C MET A 108 9.61 -11.05 -15.25
N PRO A 109 10.47 -11.57 -14.35
CA PRO A 109 10.29 -12.92 -13.82
C PRO A 109 8.91 -13.09 -13.15
N GLU A 110 8.35 -14.30 -13.23
CA GLU A 110 7.00 -14.58 -12.72
C GLU A 110 6.84 -14.22 -11.24
N GLU A 111 7.82 -14.52 -10.40
CA GLU A 111 7.80 -14.21 -8.98
C GLU A 111 7.74 -12.70 -8.71
N MET A 112 8.53 -11.92 -9.44
CA MET A 112 8.50 -10.47 -9.36
C MET A 112 7.16 -9.90 -9.88
N LEU A 113 6.60 -10.53 -10.91
CA LEU A 113 5.29 -10.15 -11.44
C LEU A 113 4.19 -10.35 -10.40
N LYS A 114 4.15 -11.52 -9.71
CA LYS A 114 3.19 -11.80 -8.63
C LYS A 114 3.24 -10.73 -7.54
N GLN A 115 4.45 -10.37 -7.10
CA GLN A 115 4.65 -9.30 -6.09
C GLN A 115 4.20 -7.92 -6.59
N SER A 116 4.28 -7.67 -7.90
CA SER A 116 3.99 -6.37 -8.50
C SER A 116 2.52 -6.15 -8.85
N LYS A 117 1.69 -7.20 -8.92
CA LYS A 117 0.26 -7.11 -9.29
C LYS A 117 -0.56 -6.18 -8.38
N GLY A 118 -0.17 -6.04 -7.12
CA GLY A 118 -0.82 -5.11 -6.19
C GLY A 118 -0.76 -3.65 -6.64
N ARG A 119 0.17 -3.28 -7.52
CA ARG A 119 0.30 -1.93 -8.09
C ARG A 119 -0.82 -1.56 -9.08
N LEU A 120 -1.61 -2.54 -9.54
CA LEU A 120 -2.74 -2.31 -10.44
C LEU A 120 -3.95 -1.66 -9.76
N ASP A 121 -3.94 -1.52 -8.44
CA ASP A 121 -4.94 -0.77 -7.68
C ASP A 121 -4.27 0.42 -6.99
N PRO A 122 -4.72 1.66 -7.28
CA PRO A 122 -4.12 2.87 -6.70
C PRO A 122 -4.31 2.98 -5.18
N PHE A 123 -5.28 2.27 -4.61
CA PHE A 123 -5.59 2.26 -3.18
C PHE A 123 -5.07 1.02 -2.44
N GLY A 124 -4.29 0.18 -3.15
CA GLY A 124 -3.53 -0.93 -2.57
C GLY A 124 -4.35 -2.13 -2.12
N ALA A 125 -3.73 -2.95 -1.28
CA ALA A 125 -4.22 -4.29 -0.94
C ALA A 125 -5.49 -4.30 -0.08
N LEU A 126 -5.77 -3.24 0.67
CA LEU A 126 -6.95 -3.15 1.55
C LEU A 126 -8.22 -2.75 0.79
N ASN A 127 -8.08 -2.03 -0.33
CA ASN A 127 -9.24 -1.66 -1.14
C ASN A 127 -9.86 -2.91 -1.80
N ASN A 128 -11.16 -3.16 -1.56
CA ASN A 128 -11.88 -4.33 -2.07
C ASN A 128 -11.14 -5.66 -1.81
N TYR A 129 -10.47 -5.78 -0.66
CA TYR A 129 -9.54 -6.87 -0.35
C TYR A 129 -10.16 -8.26 -0.52
N ALA A 130 -11.41 -8.47 -0.07
CA ALA A 130 -12.10 -9.75 -0.18
C ALA A 130 -12.35 -10.15 -1.65
N ALA A 131 -12.74 -9.19 -2.50
CA ALA A 131 -12.94 -9.42 -3.94
C ALA A 131 -11.65 -9.76 -4.69
N LYS A 132 -10.49 -9.33 -4.16
CA LYS A 132 -9.16 -9.69 -4.67
C LYS A 132 -8.66 -11.04 -4.15
N GLY A 133 -9.43 -11.72 -3.30
CA GLY A 133 -9.01 -12.95 -2.63
C GLY A 133 -7.98 -12.74 -1.51
N ASN A 134 -7.79 -11.50 -1.06
CA ASN A 134 -6.91 -11.20 0.07
C ASN A 134 -7.61 -11.56 1.39
N LYS A 135 -6.81 -11.99 2.36
CA LYS A 135 -7.23 -12.15 3.77
C LYS A 135 -6.57 -11.05 4.59
N VAL A 136 -7.33 -10.45 5.51
CA VAL A 136 -6.83 -9.38 6.39
C VAL A 136 -7.06 -9.79 7.83
N GLU A 137 -5.99 -9.79 8.63
CA GLU A 137 -6.00 -10.17 10.04
C GLU A 137 -5.43 -9.03 10.88
N LEU A 138 -6.13 -8.64 11.94
CA LEU A 138 -5.61 -7.70 12.93
C LEU A 138 -4.61 -8.42 13.84
N GLN A 139 -3.37 -7.94 13.84
CA GLN A 139 -2.28 -8.45 14.68
C GLN A 139 -2.12 -7.66 16.00
N GLY A 140 -2.98 -6.65 16.22
CA GLY A 140 -2.96 -5.78 17.38
C GLY A 140 -2.55 -4.34 17.06
N LYS A 141 -2.06 -3.64 18.08
CA LYS A 141 -1.54 -2.27 17.98
C LYS A 141 -0.04 -2.22 18.24
N ASP A 142 0.64 -1.34 17.52
CA ASP A 142 2.02 -0.92 17.76
C ASP A 142 2.02 0.61 17.94
N GLY A 143 2.13 1.07 19.19
CA GLY A 143 1.93 2.48 19.53
C GLY A 143 0.55 2.99 19.11
N ASN A 144 0.52 4.03 18.26
CA ASN A 144 -0.72 4.60 17.72
C ASN A 144 -1.11 4.01 16.36
N THR A 145 -0.62 2.83 15.99
CA THR A 145 -0.96 2.18 14.71
C THR A 145 -1.58 0.82 14.91
N PHE A 146 -2.57 0.49 14.10
CA PHE A 146 -3.07 -0.87 13.95
C PHE A 146 -2.14 -1.62 13.01
N LYS A 147 -1.76 -2.83 13.39
CA LYS A 147 -0.95 -3.74 12.58
C LYS A 147 -1.86 -4.77 11.92
N LEU A 148 -1.98 -4.71 10.61
CA LEU A 148 -2.77 -5.63 9.81
C LEU A 148 -1.84 -6.54 9.01
N LYS A 149 -2.05 -7.84 9.09
CA LYS A 149 -1.44 -8.82 8.18
C LYS A 149 -2.37 -9.03 7.00
N VAL A 150 -1.86 -8.87 5.81
CA VAL A 150 -2.57 -9.13 4.56
C VAL A 150 -1.89 -10.29 3.85
N THR A 151 -2.67 -11.33 3.56
CA THR A 151 -2.21 -12.46 2.72
C THR A 151 -2.99 -12.39 1.41
N ASN A 152 -2.28 -12.22 0.28
CA ASN A 152 -2.93 -12.15 -1.02
C ASN A 152 -3.28 -13.54 -1.60
N ALA A 153 -3.93 -13.58 -2.76
CA ALA A 153 -4.32 -14.82 -3.43
C ALA A 153 -3.13 -15.72 -3.81
N ASP A 154 -1.95 -15.13 -4.00
CA ASP A 154 -0.69 -15.87 -4.28
C ASP A 154 0.04 -16.28 -2.99
N SER A 155 -0.59 -16.17 -1.82
CA SER A 155 -0.03 -16.46 -0.49
C SER A 155 1.14 -15.55 -0.07
N ILE A 156 1.28 -14.40 -0.69
CA ILE A 156 2.30 -13.40 -0.31
C ILE A 156 1.78 -12.59 0.87
N GLU A 157 2.59 -12.52 1.92
CA GLU A 157 2.26 -11.80 3.14
C GLU A 157 2.83 -10.39 3.11
N THR A 158 2.03 -9.44 3.58
CA THR A 158 2.39 -8.03 3.74
C THR A 158 1.85 -7.53 5.07
N THR A 159 2.64 -6.77 5.81
CA THR A 159 2.18 -6.10 7.03
C THR A 159 1.88 -4.63 6.74
N ILE A 160 0.68 -4.19 7.07
CA ILE A 160 0.22 -2.82 6.86
C ILE A 160 -0.04 -2.17 8.21
N TYR A 161 0.49 -0.98 8.40
CA TYR A 161 0.31 -0.16 9.60
C TYR A 161 -0.62 1.00 9.28
N VAL A 162 -1.73 1.07 10.01
CA VAL A 162 -2.77 2.10 9.86
C VAL A 162 -2.79 2.96 11.11
N ASP A 163 -2.64 4.27 10.98
CA ASP A 163 -2.71 5.20 12.09
C ASP A 163 -4.09 5.16 12.75
N ALA A 164 -4.14 5.05 14.07
CA ALA A 164 -5.38 4.85 14.81
C ALA A 164 -6.26 6.10 14.93
N THR A 165 -5.74 7.27 14.53
CA THR A 165 -6.44 8.55 14.57
C THR A 165 -6.96 8.95 13.20
N THR A 166 -6.08 8.92 12.20
CA THR A 166 -6.40 9.36 10.83
C THR A 166 -6.90 8.24 9.94
N TYR A 167 -6.64 7.00 10.31
CA TYR A 167 -6.85 5.78 9.53
C TYR A 167 -6.09 5.74 8.19
N TYR A 168 -5.10 6.60 7.98
CA TYR A 168 -4.20 6.47 6.84
C TYR A 168 -3.16 5.37 7.06
N ILE A 169 -2.75 4.73 5.97
CA ILE A 169 -1.60 3.83 6.00
C ILE A 169 -0.34 4.68 6.20
N THR A 170 0.44 4.35 7.23
CA THR A 170 1.73 5.03 7.51
C THR A 170 2.93 4.20 7.09
N LYS A 171 2.78 2.87 7.08
CA LYS A 171 3.88 1.95 6.74
C LYS A 171 3.34 0.65 6.15
N VAL A 172 4.05 0.13 5.18
CA VAL A 172 3.86 -1.21 4.60
C VAL A 172 5.19 -1.95 4.64
N VAL A 173 5.19 -3.18 5.15
CA VAL A 173 6.35 -4.05 5.21
C VAL A 173 6.06 -5.30 4.40
N SER A 174 6.92 -5.61 3.46
CA SER A 174 6.86 -6.79 2.60
C SER A 174 8.25 -7.38 2.40
N THR A 175 8.35 -8.45 1.65
CA THR A 175 9.64 -9.01 1.23
C THR A 175 9.76 -8.95 -0.29
N ALA A 176 10.98 -8.76 -0.80
CA ALA A 176 11.28 -8.85 -2.22
C ALA A 176 12.55 -9.68 -2.45
N GLN A 177 12.64 -10.31 -3.61
CA GLN A 177 13.86 -10.97 -4.07
C GLN A 177 14.73 -9.95 -4.81
N MET A 178 15.92 -9.69 -4.30
CA MET A 178 16.91 -8.82 -4.94
C MET A 178 18.26 -9.50 -4.94
N MET A 179 18.91 -9.59 -6.09
CA MET A 179 20.24 -10.19 -6.25
C MET A 179 20.33 -11.62 -5.65
N GLY A 180 19.24 -12.39 -5.75
CA GLY A 180 19.17 -13.76 -5.21
C GLY A 180 18.98 -13.86 -3.70
N GLN A 181 18.74 -12.74 -3.01
CA GLN A 181 18.47 -12.70 -1.57
C GLN A 181 17.06 -12.18 -1.30
N THR A 182 16.42 -12.72 -0.27
CA THR A 182 15.15 -12.19 0.23
C THR A 182 15.46 -11.00 1.14
N MET A 183 14.92 -9.83 0.81
CA MET A 183 15.10 -8.61 1.58
C MET A 183 13.76 -8.10 2.08
N GLU A 184 13.74 -7.52 3.28
CA GLU A 184 12.60 -6.75 3.75
C GLU A 184 12.53 -5.44 2.97
N VAL A 185 11.33 -5.10 2.53
CA VAL A 185 11.03 -3.81 1.88
C VAL A 185 10.02 -3.08 2.74
N THR A 186 10.44 -1.96 3.30
CA THR A 186 9.57 -1.08 4.07
C THR A 186 9.24 0.15 3.26
N THR A 187 7.94 0.42 3.07
CA THR A 187 7.46 1.67 2.49
C THR A 187 6.74 2.48 3.55
N THR A 188 7.18 3.72 3.79
CA THR A 188 6.49 4.68 4.65
C THR A 188 5.76 5.71 3.83
N PHE A 189 4.60 6.18 4.32
CA PHE A 189 3.74 7.14 3.64
C PHE A 189 3.41 8.31 4.56
N SER A 190 3.37 9.51 4.00
CA SER A 190 3.02 10.72 4.73
C SER A 190 2.41 11.78 3.82
N ASN A 191 2.02 12.91 4.42
CA ASN A 191 1.55 14.09 3.71
C ASN A 191 0.34 13.78 2.81
N TYR A 192 -0.66 13.09 3.37
CA TYR A 192 -1.90 12.80 2.64
C TYR A 192 -2.64 14.09 2.29
N LYS A 193 -3.01 14.24 1.03
CA LYS A 193 -3.77 15.39 0.51
C LYS A 193 -4.91 14.93 -0.35
N LYS A 194 -5.97 15.74 -0.33
CA LYS A 194 -7.12 15.56 -1.21
C LYS A 194 -6.77 15.92 -2.64
N VAL A 195 -7.21 15.11 -3.59
CA VAL A 195 -7.11 15.36 -5.02
C VAL A 195 -8.49 15.75 -5.54
N ASP A 196 -8.63 17.00 -5.95
CA ASP A 196 -9.88 17.51 -6.54
C ASP A 196 -9.83 17.43 -8.09
N PRO A 197 -10.97 17.26 -8.76
CA PRO A 197 -12.34 17.17 -8.23
C PRO A 197 -12.74 15.78 -7.73
N ALA A 198 -11.87 14.75 -7.85
CA ALA A 198 -12.22 13.36 -7.50
C ALA A 198 -12.55 13.19 -6.01
N GLY A 199 -12.03 14.06 -5.14
CA GLY A 199 -12.32 14.06 -3.71
C GLY A 199 -11.73 12.87 -2.96
N VAL A 200 -10.68 12.24 -3.52
CA VAL A 200 -9.95 11.12 -2.93
C VAL A 200 -8.61 11.58 -2.38
N PHE A 201 -8.07 10.86 -1.40
CA PHE A 201 -6.81 11.21 -0.75
C PHE A 201 -5.68 10.30 -1.20
N PHE A 202 -4.50 10.90 -1.44
CA PHE A 202 -3.25 10.19 -1.74
C PHE A 202 -2.11 10.71 -0.87
N PRO A 203 -1.10 9.85 -0.54
CA PRO A 203 0.13 10.31 0.08
C PRO A 203 0.95 11.13 -0.94
N TYR A 204 1.48 12.28 -0.49
CA TYR A 204 2.35 13.13 -1.30
C TYR A 204 3.83 12.96 -0.96
N SER A 205 4.15 12.08 -0.03
CA SER A 205 5.52 11.70 0.27
C SER A 205 5.56 10.24 0.67
N TYR A 206 6.52 9.50 0.14
CA TYR A 206 6.80 8.13 0.54
C TYR A 206 8.29 7.81 0.41
N GLU A 207 8.74 6.88 1.23
CA GLU A 207 10.08 6.34 1.21
C GLU A 207 10.01 4.82 1.12
N ILE A 208 10.80 4.24 0.25
CA ILE A 208 10.97 2.80 0.11
C ILE A 208 12.38 2.44 0.57
N SER A 209 12.49 1.69 1.66
CA SER A 209 13.76 1.18 2.19
C SER A 209 13.91 -0.30 1.86
N TYR A 210 15.06 -0.68 1.37
CA TYR A 210 15.43 -2.03 1.01
C TYR A 210 16.42 -2.59 2.02
N GLY A 211 15.92 -3.31 3.03
CA GLY A 211 16.71 -3.94 4.09
C GLY A 211 17.60 -2.97 4.89
N GLY A 212 17.28 -1.68 4.89
CA GLY A 212 18.12 -0.64 5.50
C GLY A 212 19.43 -0.34 4.74
N GLN A 213 19.68 -1.01 3.60
CA GLN A 213 20.91 -0.80 2.83
C GLN A 213 20.85 0.47 1.97
N PHE A 214 19.72 0.74 1.37
CA PHE A 214 19.45 1.99 0.65
C PHE A 214 17.95 2.31 0.68
N SER A 215 17.62 3.57 0.43
CA SER A 215 16.24 4.00 0.30
C SER A 215 16.02 4.86 -0.94
N ILE A 216 14.77 4.92 -1.36
CA ILE A 216 14.27 5.82 -2.39
C ILE A 216 13.21 6.69 -1.74
N THR A 217 13.47 7.97 -1.63
CA THR A 217 12.49 8.97 -1.16
C THR A 217 11.81 9.60 -2.35
N THR A 218 10.49 9.74 -2.29
CA THR A 218 9.71 10.33 -3.37
C THR A 218 8.77 11.41 -2.82
N THR A 219 8.83 12.58 -3.45
CA THR A 219 7.88 13.66 -3.28
C THR A 219 6.98 13.72 -4.49
N VAL A 220 5.66 13.67 -4.26
CA VAL A 220 4.67 13.79 -5.33
C VAL A 220 4.43 15.28 -5.60
N ASN A 221 4.67 15.72 -6.82
CA ASN A 221 4.50 17.09 -7.25
C ASN A 221 3.10 17.33 -7.80
N LYS A 222 2.53 16.33 -8.51
CA LYS A 222 1.22 16.43 -9.15
C LYS A 222 0.54 15.07 -9.21
N ILE A 223 -0.78 15.06 -9.00
CA ILE A 223 -1.67 13.92 -9.24
C ILE A 223 -2.83 14.37 -10.12
N GLU A 224 -3.09 13.63 -11.20
CA GLU A 224 -4.28 13.75 -12.04
C GLU A 224 -5.04 12.43 -12.02
N VAL A 225 -6.30 12.49 -11.61
CA VAL A 225 -7.21 11.34 -11.57
C VAL A 225 -8.13 11.39 -12.78
N ASN A 226 -8.42 10.24 -13.36
CA ASN A 226 -9.30 10.07 -14.52
C ASN A 226 -8.82 10.81 -15.78
N LYS A 227 -7.50 11.07 -15.89
CA LYS A 227 -6.86 11.52 -17.13
C LYS A 227 -6.88 10.37 -18.14
N THR A 228 -7.10 10.69 -19.40
CA THR A 228 -6.98 9.70 -20.48
C THR A 228 -5.54 9.17 -20.57
N ILE A 229 -5.38 7.85 -20.44
CA ILE A 229 -4.11 7.14 -20.58
C ILE A 229 -4.33 6.04 -21.63
N ASP A 230 -3.47 6.03 -22.66
CA ASP A 230 -3.48 4.97 -23.66
C ASP A 230 -2.90 3.68 -23.04
N PRO A 231 -3.64 2.57 -22.95
CA PRO A 231 -3.15 1.34 -22.35
C PRO A 231 -1.95 0.71 -23.08
N THR A 232 -1.70 1.08 -24.34
CA THR A 232 -0.55 0.56 -25.11
C THR A 232 0.81 0.99 -24.52
N ILE A 233 0.84 2.02 -23.68
CA ILE A 233 2.06 2.44 -22.97
C ILE A 233 2.60 1.38 -22.02
N PHE A 234 1.78 0.40 -21.63
CA PHE A 234 2.17 -0.70 -20.76
C PHE A 234 2.79 -1.87 -21.51
N ASP A 235 2.61 -1.92 -22.83
CA ASP A 235 3.16 -2.96 -23.66
C ASP A 235 4.70 -2.88 -23.71
N MET A 236 5.34 -4.05 -23.73
CA MET A 236 6.78 -4.12 -23.91
C MET A 236 7.14 -3.60 -25.32
N PRO A 237 8.05 -2.62 -25.43
CA PRO A 237 8.48 -2.14 -26.74
C PRO A 237 9.03 -3.29 -27.61
N LYS A 238 8.67 -3.29 -28.87
CA LYS A 238 9.28 -4.21 -29.85
C LYS A 238 10.72 -3.76 -30.10
N SER A 239 11.63 -4.69 -29.98
CA SER A 239 13.06 -4.50 -30.33
C SER A 239 13.23 -4.28 -31.83
#